data_4145294b1bf058249b3e23240de9a75c
#
_entry.id   4145294b1bf058249b3e23240de9a75c
#
_cell.length_a   1.000
_cell.length_b   1.000
_cell.length_c   1.000
_cell.angle_alpha   90.00
_cell.angle_beta   90.00
_cell.angle_gamma   90.00
#
_symmetry.space_group_name_H-M   'P 1'
#
loop_
_entity.id
_entity.type
_entity.pdbx_description
1 polymer ?
#
loop_
_entity_poly.entity_id
_entity_poly.type
_entity_poly.pdbx_seq_one_letter_code
_entity_poly.pdbx_strand_id
1 'polypeptide(L)'
;MLNFRAVRNGEITFAELVAGLTVDDLRDLTNALADTMLRMIASCVDADVVFEPADPEADDPFAATPEEVHMPWTLGHVIVHTTASAEESAAVAAELARGVEYRGRSRYEVPWQEMRTIAGCRQRLVESRRMGLASLGMWPAEPHLDNAYEIWADRPKVNAIGRYVLGLMHAEDHWGQIEEIVRQARAARGQ
;
A
#
# COMPACT_ATOMS: atom_id res chain seq x y z
N MET A 1 -11.66 -7.23 -6.16
CA MET A 1 -10.18 -7.12 -6.03
C MET A 1 -9.51 -7.84 -7.18
N LEU A 2 -8.36 -7.36 -7.64
CA LEU A 2 -7.52 -8.05 -8.62
C LEU A 2 -6.92 -9.33 -8.02
N ASN A 3 -6.61 -10.31 -8.88
CA ASN A 3 -5.96 -11.53 -8.43
C ASN A 3 -4.43 -11.36 -8.40
N PHE A 4 -3.93 -10.58 -7.43
CA PHE A 4 -2.48 -10.37 -7.26
C PHE A 4 -1.73 -11.68 -6.98
N ARG A 5 -2.41 -12.66 -6.35
CA ARG A 5 -1.82 -13.98 -6.08
C ARG A 5 -1.40 -14.70 -7.36
N ALA A 6 -2.19 -14.58 -8.44
CA ALA A 6 -1.82 -15.17 -9.73
C ALA A 6 -0.51 -14.60 -10.30
N VAL A 7 -0.26 -13.29 -10.09
CA VAL A 7 1.02 -12.66 -10.47
C VAL A 7 2.18 -13.19 -9.61
N ARG A 8 1.98 -13.29 -8.30
CA ARG A 8 3.02 -13.82 -7.38
C ARG A 8 3.37 -15.26 -7.68
N ASN A 9 2.39 -16.06 -8.07
CA ASN A 9 2.59 -17.46 -8.47
C ASN A 9 3.16 -17.62 -9.89
N GLY A 10 3.30 -16.54 -10.67
CA GLY A 10 3.74 -16.60 -12.07
C GLY A 10 2.72 -17.18 -13.02
N GLU A 11 1.45 -17.28 -12.63
CA GLU A 11 0.34 -17.77 -13.45
C GLU A 11 -0.04 -16.78 -14.56
N ILE A 12 0.07 -15.49 -14.27
CA ILE A 12 -0.08 -14.37 -15.19
C ILE A 12 1.01 -13.33 -14.95
N THR A 13 1.29 -12.53 -15.96
CA THR A 13 2.19 -11.37 -15.82
C THR A 13 1.46 -10.19 -15.17
N PHE A 14 2.22 -9.25 -14.60
CA PHE A 14 1.64 -8.00 -14.10
C PHE A 14 0.99 -7.18 -15.22
N ALA A 15 1.57 -7.20 -16.43
CA ALA A 15 0.99 -6.53 -17.59
C ALA A 15 -0.39 -7.09 -17.97
N GLU A 16 -0.56 -8.42 -17.93
CA GLU A 16 -1.87 -9.06 -18.15
C GLU A 16 -2.87 -8.70 -17.05
N LEU A 17 -2.42 -8.63 -15.78
CA LEU A 17 -3.28 -8.25 -14.66
C LEU A 17 -3.88 -6.85 -14.82
N VAL A 18 -3.11 -5.89 -15.32
CA VAL A 18 -3.54 -4.48 -15.45
C VAL A 18 -4.12 -4.16 -16.82
N ALA A 19 -4.11 -5.11 -17.76
CA ALA A 19 -4.61 -4.89 -19.12
C ALA A 19 -6.09 -4.52 -19.11
N GLY A 20 -6.43 -3.42 -19.81
CA GLY A 20 -7.80 -2.96 -19.96
C GLY A 20 -8.43 -2.30 -18.75
N LEU A 21 -7.69 -2.12 -17.63
CA LEU A 21 -8.19 -1.37 -16.49
C LEU A 21 -8.40 0.10 -16.86
N THR A 22 -9.49 0.64 -16.35
CA THR A 22 -9.89 2.04 -16.47
C THR A 22 -9.66 2.81 -15.17
N VAL A 23 -9.77 4.14 -15.21
CA VAL A 23 -9.74 4.98 -14.00
C VAL A 23 -10.85 4.62 -13.03
N ASP A 24 -12.03 4.22 -13.52
CA ASP A 24 -13.14 3.82 -12.66
C ASP A 24 -12.84 2.49 -11.95
N ASP A 25 -12.20 1.53 -12.64
CA ASP A 25 -11.72 0.31 -11.98
C ASP A 25 -10.71 0.63 -10.86
N LEU A 26 -9.81 1.59 -11.07
CA LEU A 26 -8.86 2.02 -10.04
C LEU A 26 -9.58 2.65 -8.83
N ARG A 27 -10.66 3.40 -9.05
CA ARG A 27 -11.52 3.95 -7.97
C ARG A 27 -12.15 2.83 -7.14
N ASP A 28 -12.73 1.85 -7.80
CA ASP A 28 -13.38 0.71 -7.15
C ASP A 28 -12.36 -0.14 -6.37
N LEU A 29 -11.19 -0.38 -6.95
CA LEU A 29 -10.10 -1.10 -6.29
C LEU A 29 -9.59 -0.36 -5.04
N THR A 30 -9.43 0.96 -5.13
CA THR A 30 -9.02 1.81 -3.99
C THR A 30 -10.02 1.73 -2.85
N ASN A 31 -11.32 1.83 -3.15
CA ASN A 31 -12.39 1.70 -2.16
C ASN A 31 -12.38 0.31 -1.53
N ALA A 32 -12.32 -0.74 -2.34
CA ALA A 32 -12.33 -2.13 -1.87
C ALA A 32 -11.13 -2.44 -0.97
N LEU A 33 -9.93 -1.94 -1.30
CA LEU A 33 -8.72 -2.08 -0.48
C LEU A 33 -8.90 -1.42 0.89
N ALA A 34 -9.29 -0.15 0.90
CA ALA A 34 -9.47 0.61 2.13
C ALA A 34 -10.56 -0.01 3.04
N ASP A 35 -11.68 -0.43 2.46
CA ASP A 35 -12.75 -1.10 3.19
C ASP A 35 -12.29 -2.44 3.78
N THR A 36 -11.43 -3.17 3.07
CA THR A 36 -10.86 -4.42 3.58
C THR A 36 -9.94 -4.15 4.77
N MET A 37 -9.01 -3.22 4.65
CA MET A 37 -8.09 -2.88 5.75
C MET A 37 -8.85 -2.35 6.98
N LEU A 38 -9.89 -1.51 6.78
CA LEU A 38 -10.75 -1.04 7.87
C LEU A 38 -11.49 -2.18 8.57
N ARG A 39 -11.97 -3.20 7.81
CA ARG A 39 -12.59 -4.40 8.40
C ARG A 39 -11.59 -5.22 9.22
N MET A 40 -10.36 -5.41 8.72
CA MET A 40 -9.31 -6.16 9.43
C MET A 40 -9.04 -5.58 10.81
N ILE A 41 -9.06 -4.27 10.96
CA ILE A 41 -8.80 -3.58 12.23
C ILE A 41 -10.08 -3.17 12.99
N ALA A 42 -11.25 -3.61 12.57
CA ALA A 42 -12.53 -3.14 13.11
C ALA A 42 -12.67 -3.41 14.62
N SER A 43 -12.15 -4.53 15.11
CA SER A 43 -12.21 -4.93 16.52
C SER A 43 -10.98 -4.55 17.34
N CYS A 44 -9.99 -3.89 16.72
CA CYS A 44 -8.76 -3.47 17.40
C CYS A 44 -8.99 -2.29 18.35
N VAL A 45 -8.18 -2.23 19.38
CA VAL A 45 -8.09 -1.15 20.38
C VAL A 45 -6.68 -0.53 20.36
N ASP A 46 -6.48 0.57 21.09
CA ASP A 46 -5.19 1.29 21.08
C ASP A 46 -4.00 0.41 21.50
N ALA A 47 -4.22 -0.53 22.44
CA ALA A 47 -3.18 -1.47 22.86
C ALA A 47 -2.70 -2.37 21.71
N ASP A 48 -3.56 -2.71 20.75
CA ASP A 48 -3.19 -3.52 19.59
C ASP A 48 -2.32 -2.76 18.59
N VAL A 49 -2.47 -1.43 18.54
CA VAL A 49 -1.72 -0.57 17.60
C VAL A 49 -0.24 -0.53 17.91
N VAL A 50 0.09 -0.57 19.20
CA VAL A 50 1.48 -0.50 19.71
C VAL A 50 2.01 -1.84 20.20
N PHE A 51 1.25 -2.91 20.03
CA PHE A 51 1.67 -4.26 20.36
C PHE A 51 2.86 -4.68 19.49
N GLU A 52 3.93 -5.16 20.12
CA GLU A 52 5.10 -5.71 19.43
C GLU A 52 4.85 -7.21 19.17
N PRO A 53 4.62 -7.61 17.88
CA PRO A 53 4.38 -9.02 17.57
C PRO A 53 5.67 -9.83 17.62
N ALA A 54 5.57 -11.13 17.84
CA ALA A 54 6.65 -12.04 17.58
C ALA A 54 6.75 -12.27 16.05
N ASP A 55 7.82 -11.78 15.45
CA ASP A 55 8.12 -11.96 14.03
C ASP A 55 9.62 -12.29 13.89
N PRO A 56 10.00 -13.57 13.98
CA PRO A 56 11.40 -13.98 13.89
C PRO A 56 11.99 -13.83 12.48
N GLU A 57 11.15 -13.58 11.47
CA GLU A 57 11.57 -13.40 10.08
C GLU A 57 11.52 -11.91 9.68
N ALA A 58 11.36 -10.99 10.65
CA ALA A 58 11.37 -9.56 10.37
C ALA A 58 12.69 -9.16 9.68
N ASP A 59 12.57 -8.62 8.48
CA ASP A 59 13.69 -8.15 7.67
C ASP A 59 13.25 -7.00 6.76
N ASP A 60 13.66 -5.78 7.11
CA ASP A 60 13.42 -4.58 6.32
C ASP A 60 14.74 -4.06 5.73
N PRO A 61 15.09 -4.44 4.49
CA PRO A 61 16.31 -3.97 3.84
C PRO A 61 16.31 -2.46 3.53
N PHE A 62 15.18 -1.77 3.75
CA PHE A 62 15.02 -0.34 3.53
C PHE A 62 14.84 0.45 4.83
N ALA A 63 15.07 -0.20 5.99
CA ALA A 63 15.00 0.43 7.29
C ALA A 63 15.89 1.68 7.37
N ALA A 64 15.44 2.68 8.12
CA ALA A 64 16.17 3.93 8.27
C ALA A 64 17.48 3.77 9.04
N THR A 65 17.53 2.82 9.98
CA THR A 65 18.70 2.50 10.81
C THR A 65 18.96 1.00 10.84
N PRO A 66 20.20 0.57 11.10
CA PRO A 66 20.52 -0.86 11.20
C PRO A 66 19.73 -1.60 12.30
N GLU A 67 19.35 -0.90 13.36
CA GLU A 67 18.59 -1.45 14.49
C GLU A 67 17.16 -1.79 14.10
N GLU A 68 16.62 -1.11 13.09
CA GLU A 68 15.25 -1.30 12.62
C GLU A 68 15.12 -2.44 11.60
N VAL A 69 16.23 -2.92 11.02
CA VAL A 69 16.22 -3.97 9.96
C VAL A 69 15.47 -5.22 10.41
N HIS A 70 15.70 -5.67 11.64
CA HIS A 70 15.08 -6.90 12.18
C HIS A 70 14.01 -6.60 13.23
N MET A 71 13.48 -5.38 13.24
CA MET A 71 12.44 -4.97 14.17
C MET A 71 11.07 -5.44 13.70
N PRO A 72 10.34 -6.23 14.51
CA PRO A 72 8.95 -6.57 14.19
C PRO A 72 8.07 -5.32 14.09
N TRP A 73 7.31 -5.22 13.02
CA TRP A 73 6.45 -4.06 12.82
C TRP A 73 5.18 -4.16 13.65
N THR A 74 4.84 -3.09 14.34
CA THR A 74 3.54 -2.94 15.01
C THR A 74 2.43 -2.69 13.98
N LEU A 75 1.16 -2.83 14.39
CA LEU A 75 0.03 -2.48 13.53
C LEU A 75 0.11 -1.01 13.06
N GLY A 76 0.49 -0.10 13.95
CA GLY A 76 0.67 1.32 13.61
C GLY A 76 1.72 1.52 12.52
N HIS A 77 2.84 0.80 12.59
CA HIS A 77 3.90 0.85 11.58
C HIS A 77 3.40 0.36 10.21
N VAL A 78 2.76 -0.82 10.17
CA VAL A 78 2.23 -1.37 8.90
C VAL A 78 1.21 -0.44 8.26
N ILE A 79 0.30 0.17 9.03
CA ILE A 79 -0.69 1.12 8.51
C ILE A 79 -0.02 2.37 7.93
N VAL A 80 0.97 2.93 8.59
CA VAL A 80 1.72 4.09 8.07
C VAL A 80 2.45 3.74 6.79
N HIS A 81 3.18 2.63 6.79
CA HIS A 81 3.96 2.16 5.65
C HIS A 81 3.10 1.91 4.40
N THR A 82 2.03 1.15 4.54
CA THR A 82 1.16 0.78 3.41
C THR A 82 0.42 1.97 2.84
N THR A 83 -0.05 2.89 3.69
CA THR A 83 -0.72 4.12 3.24
C THR A 83 0.24 5.07 2.55
N ALA A 84 1.44 5.28 3.09
CA ALA A 84 2.46 6.14 2.46
C ALA A 84 2.88 5.61 1.08
N SER A 85 3.07 4.29 0.95
CA SER A 85 3.41 3.64 -0.32
C SER A 85 2.29 3.75 -1.35
N ALA A 86 1.02 3.60 -0.94
CA ALA A 86 -0.14 3.77 -1.82
C ALA A 86 -0.28 5.22 -2.30
N GLU A 87 -0.08 6.19 -1.43
CA GLU A 87 -0.14 7.63 -1.75
C GLU A 87 0.96 8.05 -2.71
N GLU A 88 2.20 7.60 -2.48
CA GLU A 88 3.31 7.83 -3.41
C GLU A 88 3.01 7.22 -4.79
N SER A 89 2.49 5.99 -4.81
CA SER A 89 2.12 5.32 -6.05
C SER A 89 1.05 6.08 -6.83
N ALA A 90 0.04 6.58 -6.13
CA ALA A 90 -1.04 7.37 -6.70
C ALA A 90 -0.53 8.73 -7.24
N ALA A 91 0.39 9.39 -6.53
CA ALA A 91 0.98 10.66 -6.96
C ALA A 91 1.83 10.47 -8.23
N VAL A 92 2.74 9.50 -8.24
CA VAL A 92 3.57 9.19 -9.42
C VAL A 92 2.70 8.76 -10.62
N ALA A 93 1.64 7.97 -10.38
CA ALA A 93 0.70 7.58 -11.43
C ALA A 93 -0.01 8.80 -12.05
N ALA A 94 -0.40 9.78 -11.24
CA ALA A 94 -1.01 11.01 -11.73
C ALA A 94 -0.03 11.86 -12.57
N GLU A 95 1.24 11.91 -12.20
CA GLU A 95 2.28 12.56 -13.00
C GLU A 95 2.46 11.86 -14.35
N LEU A 96 2.59 10.53 -14.35
CA LEU A 96 2.70 9.73 -15.58
C LEU A 96 1.50 9.92 -16.49
N ALA A 97 0.27 9.86 -15.94
CA ALA A 97 -0.96 10.05 -16.70
C ALA A 97 -1.05 11.41 -17.40
N ARG A 98 -0.39 12.42 -16.84
CA ARG A 98 -0.28 13.79 -17.40
C ARG A 98 0.89 13.98 -18.35
N GLY A 99 1.63 12.92 -18.67
CA GLY A 99 2.78 12.97 -19.56
C GLY A 99 4.07 13.49 -18.92
N VAL A 100 4.12 13.61 -17.58
CA VAL A 100 5.33 14.00 -16.85
C VAL A 100 6.29 12.84 -16.81
N GLU A 101 7.56 13.08 -17.16
CA GLU A 101 8.61 12.08 -17.07
C GLU A 101 8.88 11.70 -15.59
N TYR A 102 9.09 10.42 -15.34
CA TYR A 102 9.45 9.95 -13.99
C TYR A 102 10.80 10.53 -13.54
N ARG A 103 10.83 11.17 -12.37
CA ARG A 103 12.00 11.86 -11.81
C ARG A 103 12.50 11.28 -10.49
N GLY A 104 12.08 10.06 -10.16
CA GLY A 104 12.45 9.40 -8.91
C GLY A 104 11.34 9.48 -7.86
N ARG A 105 11.63 8.91 -6.70
CA ARG A 105 10.71 8.87 -5.56
C ARG A 105 10.82 10.17 -4.76
N SER A 106 9.67 10.69 -4.34
CA SER A 106 9.57 11.82 -3.41
C SER A 106 8.72 11.40 -2.21
N ARG A 107 9.16 10.35 -1.52
CA ARG A 107 8.39 9.78 -0.41
C ARG A 107 8.70 10.50 0.88
N TYR A 108 7.65 10.98 1.55
CA TYR A 108 7.68 11.37 2.94
C TYR A 108 6.75 10.44 3.73
N GLU A 109 7.28 9.79 4.73
CA GLU A 109 6.49 8.99 5.67
C GLU A 109 6.24 9.78 6.96
N VAL A 110 5.02 9.69 7.47
CA VAL A 110 4.74 10.09 8.84
C VAL A 110 5.54 9.15 9.75
N PRO A 111 6.21 9.66 10.81
CA PRO A 111 6.89 8.80 11.76
C PRO A 111 5.92 7.76 12.33
N TRP A 112 6.17 6.48 12.06
CA TRP A 112 5.30 5.40 12.49
C TRP A 112 5.15 5.33 14.02
N GLN A 113 6.16 5.79 14.76
CA GLN A 113 6.18 5.84 16.22
C GLN A 113 5.07 6.74 16.79
N GLU A 114 4.56 7.68 16.00
CA GLU A 114 3.45 8.56 16.38
C GLU A 114 2.07 7.89 16.20
N MET A 115 1.99 6.80 15.42
CA MET A 115 0.75 6.07 15.21
C MET A 115 0.46 5.13 16.38
N ARG A 116 -0.25 5.62 17.39
CA ARG A 116 -0.44 4.95 18.68
C ARG A 116 -1.90 4.63 19.02
N THR A 117 -2.86 5.03 18.18
CA THR A 117 -4.28 4.84 18.46
C THR A 117 -5.02 4.20 17.29
N ILE A 118 -6.02 3.39 17.62
CA ILE A 118 -6.86 2.77 16.58
C ILE A 118 -7.69 3.80 15.81
N ALA A 119 -8.08 4.89 16.47
CA ALA A 119 -8.74 6.00 15.80
C ALA A 119 -7.82 6.66 14.76
N GLY A 120 -6.53 6.83 15.11
CA GLY A 120 -5.50 7.32 14.18
C GLY A 120 -5.30 6.40 12.99
N CYS A 121 -5.20 5.07 13.20
CA CYS A 121 -5.10 4.09 12.13
C CYS A 121 -6.30 4.17 11.16
N ARG A 122 -7.52 4.22 11.70
CA ARG A 122 -8.74 4.34 10.88
C ARG A 122 -8.77 5.66 10.10
N GLN A 123 -8.43 6.77 10.74
CA GLN A 123 -8.35 8.07 10.08
C GLN A 123 -7.30 8.06 8.96
N ARG A 124 -6.14 7.47 9.20
CA ARG A 124 -5.06 7.36 8.22
C ARG A 124 -5.50 6.58 6.96
N LEU A 125 -6.20 5.45 7.14
CA LEU A 125 -6.75 4.66 6.04
C LEU A 125 -7.82 5.43 5.25
N VAL A 126 -8.73 6.12 5.94
CA VAL A 126 -9.77 6.95 5.29
C VAL A 126 -9.14 8.09 4.51
N GLU A 127 -8.12 8.74 5.06
CA GLU A 127 -7.44 9.85 4.43
C GLU A 127 -6.61 9.38 3.22
N SER A 128 -5.88 8.27 3.33
CA SER A 128 -5.15 7.68 2.22
C SER A 128 -6.08 7.31 1.05
N ARG A 129 -7.24 6.71 1.35
CA ARG A 129 -8.29 6.49 0.35
C ARG A 129 -8.70 7.78 -0.34
N ARG A 130 -9.00 8.82 0.45
CA ARG A 130 -9.40 10.13 -0.09
C ARG A 130 -8.33 10.71 -1.01
N MET A 131 -7.06 10.64 -0.62
CA MET A 131 -5.93 11.12 -1.42
C MET A 131 -5.77 10.32 -2.71
N GLY A 132 -5.84 8.99 -2.65
CA GLY A 132 -5.80 8.13 -3.83
C GLY A 132 -6.91 8.47 -4.83
N LEU A 133 -8.16 8.58 -4.37
CA LEU A 133 -9.30 8.95 -5.21
C LEU A 133 -9.15 10.37 -5.80
N ALA A 134 -8.63 11.33 -5.03
CA ALA A 134 -8.38 12.69 -5.50
C ALA A 134 -7.28 12.72 -6.57
N SER A 135 -6.23 11.91 -6.43
CA SER A 135 -5.16 11.82 -7.42
C SER A 135 -5.67 11.29 -8.78
N LEU A 136 -6.60 10.33 -8.77
CA LEU A 136 -7.28 9.88 -10.00
C LEU A 136 -8.10 10.98 -10.67
N GLY A 137 -8.61 11.93 -9.90
CA GLY A 137 -9.28 13.13 -10.42
C GLY A 137 -8.35 14.12 -11.13
N MET A 138 -7.04 14.01 -10.96
CA MET A 138 -6.05 14.83 -11.66
C MET A 138 -5.64 14.26 -13.02
N TRP A 139 -6.08 13.04 -13.37
CA TRP A 139 -5.75 12.44 -14.65
C TRP A 139 -6.54 13.13 -15.77
N PRO A 140 -5.92 13.37 -16.94
CA PRO A 140 -6.64 13.88 -18.10
C PRO A 140 -7.66 12.86 -18.61
N ALA A 141 -8.64 13.32 -19.40
CA ALA A 141 -9.62 12.43 -20.03
C ALA A 141 -8.98 11.34 -20.90
N GLU A 142 -7.86 11.68 -21.54
CA GLU A 142 -7.00 10.77 -22.29
C GLU A 142 -5.63 10.71 -21.60
N PRO A 143 -5.41 9.77 -20.68
CA PRO A 143 -4.14 9.67 -19.97
C PRO A 143 -3.02 9.16 -20.90
N HIS A 144 -1.82 9.68 -20.71
CA HIS A 144 -0.61 9.29 -21.45
C HIS A 144 -0.13 7.89 -21.02
N LEU A 145 -0.81 6.83 -21.49
CA LEU A 145 -0.48 5.45 -21.14
C LEU A 145 0.76 4.91 -21.86
N ASP A 146 1.25 5.60 -22.86
CA ASP A 146 2.55 5.41 -23.53
C ASP A 146 3.73 5.93 -22.69
N ASN A 147 3.47 6.85 -21.74
CA ASN A 147 4.44 7.32 -20.78
C ASN A 147 4.69 6.26 -19.70
N ALA A 148 5.76 5.51 -19.86
CA ALA A 148 6.11 4.38 -19.01
C ALA A 148 7.59 4.39 -18.66
N TYR A 149 7.92 3.93 -17.45
CA TYR A 149 9.30 3.86 -16.96
C TYR A 149 9.64 2.50 -16.36
N GLU A 150 10.92 2.21 -16.27
CA GLU A 150 11.45 0.98 -15.67
C GLU A 150 11.59 1.16 -14.16
N ILE A 151 10.87 0.35 -13.39
CA ILE A 151 10.97 0.37 -11.90
C ILE A 151 12.12 -0.52 -11.43
N TRP A 152 12.28 -1.68 -12.05
CA TRP A 152 13.33 -2.64 -11.77
C TRP A 152 14.01 -3.03 -13.06
N ALA A 153 15.34 -3.16 -13.00
CA ALA A 153 16.14 -3.68 -14.11
C ALA A 153 15.55 -5.02 -14.59
N ASP A 154 15.53 -5.22 -15.90
CA ASP A 154 15.03 -6.43 -16.55
C ASP A 154 13.54 -6.77 -16.33
N ARG A 155 12.75 -5.81 -15.88
CA ARG A 155 11.29 -5.93 -15.78
C ARG A 155 10.58 -5.03 -16.79
N PRO A 156 9.37 -5.42 -17.25
CA PRO A 156 8.58 -4.56 -18.14
C PRO A 156 8.36 -3.17 -17.54
N LYS A 157 8.38 -2.15 -18.39
CA LYS A 157 8.03 -0.78 -17.99
C LYS A 157 6.59 -0.71 -17.50
N VAL A 158 6.34 0.20 -16.57
CA VAL A 158 5.02 0.48 -16.00
C VAL A 158 4.56 1.87 -16.37
N ASN A 159 3.34 1.97 -16.83
CA ASN A 159 2.64 3.23 -17.08
C ASN A 159 1.83 3.68 -15.86
N ALA A 160 1.02 4.73 -16.01
CA ALA A 160 0.19 5.27 -14.95
C ALA A 160 -0.72 4.23 -14.28
N ILE A 161 -1.43 3.39 -15.06
CA ILE A 161 -2.30 2.33 -14.54
C ILE A 161 -1.47 1.34 -13.71
N GLY A 162 -0.40 0.82 -14.30
CA GLY A 162 0.47 -0.14 -13.61
C GLY A 162 1.08 0.45 -12.34
N ARG A 163 1.54 1.71 -12.38
CA ARG A 163 2.12 2.35 -11.19
C ARG A 163 1.11 2.50 -10.05
N TYR A 164 -0.13 2.87 -10.37
CA TYR A 164 -1.20 2.96 -9.39
C TYR A 164 -1.49 1.59 -8.76
N VAL A 165 -1.67 0.56 -9.59
CA VAL A 165 -1.96 -0.81 -9.14
C VAL A 165 -0.83 -1.41 -8.31
N LEU A 166 0.44 -1.08 -8.58
CA LEU A 166 1.55 -1.51 -7.73
C LEU A 166 1.43 -1.03 -6.29
N GLY A 167 0.92 0.19 -6.05
CA GLY A 167 0.65 0.67 -4.70
C GLY A 167 -0.44 -0.12 -3.99
N LEU A 168 -1.50 -0.50 -4.72
CA LEU A 168 -2.56 -1.35 -4.19
C LEU A 168 -2.07 -2.78 -3.89
N MET A 169 -1.25 -3.34 -4.79
CA MET A 169 -0.65 -4.67 -4.61
C MET A 169 0.27 -4.70 -3.38
N HIS A 170 1.11 -3.68 -3.22
CA HIS A 170 1.99 -3.57 -2.07
C HIS A 170 1.20 -3.49 -0.74
N ALA A 171 0.10 -2.75 -0.70
CA ALA A 171 -0.74 -2.70 0.49
C ALA A 171 -1.42 -4.06 0.78
N GLU A 172 -1.81 -4.81 -0.25
CA GLU A 172 -2.34 -6.16 -0.09
C GLU A 172 -1.27 -7.18 0.37
N ASP A 173 -0.01 -7.01 -0.04
CA ASP A 173 1.11 -7.85 0.42
C ASP A 173 1.25 -7.86 1.95
N HIS A 174 0.84 -6.79 2.61
CA HIS A 174 0.87 -6.67 4.07
C HIS A 174 -0.39 -7.18 4.79
N TRP A 175 -1.42 -7.67 4.09
CA TRP A 175 -2.65 -8.14 4.76
C TRP A 175 -2.39 -9.30 5.71
N GLY A 176 -1.61 -10.28 5.28
CA GLY A 176 -1.24 -11.42 6.17
C GLY A 176 -0.49 -10.96 7.41
N GLN A 177 0.37 -9.95 7.29
CA GLN A 177 1.07 -9.36 8.42
C GLN A 177 0.09 -8.65 9.37
N ILE A 178 -0.86 -7.87 8.85
CA ILE A 178 -1.91 -7.22 9.67
C ILE A 178 -2.73 -8.27 10.41
N GLU A 179 -3.19 -9.33 9.73
CA GLU A 179 -3.97 -10.41 10.34
C GLU A 179 -3.21 -11.08 11.47
N GLU A 180 -1.93 -11.36 11.27
CA GLU A 180 -1.10 -12.02 12.29
C GLU A 180 -0.84 -11.11 13.50
N ILE A 181 -0.54 -9.83 13.28
CA ILE A 181 -0.38 -8.85 14.36
C ILE A 181 -1.68 -8.77 15.19
N VAL A 182 -2.82 -8.62 14.53
CA VAL A 182 -4.13 -8.53 15.19
C VAL A 182 -4.44 -9.82 15.97
N ARG A 183 -4.15 -10.99 15.41
CA ARG A 183 -4.32 -12.28 16.08
C ARG A 183 -3.48 -12.38 17.36
N GLN A 184 -2.18 -12.01 17.29
CA GLN A 184 -1.27 -12.04 18.44
C GLN A 184 -1.67 -11.03 19.51
N ALA A 185 -2.00 -9.81 19.13
CA ALA A 185 -2.41 -8.75 20.05
C ALA A 185 -3.70 -9.13 20.81
N ARG A 186 -4.69 -9.73 20.12
CA ARG A 186 -5.92 -10.24 20.74
C ARG A 186 -5.65 -11.38 21.70
N ALA A 187 -4.81 -12.33 21.32
CA ALA A 187 -4.41 -13.44 22.20
C ALA A 187 -3.71 -12.92 23.47
N ALA A 188 -2.86 -11.91 23.36
CA ALA A 188 -2.20 -11.27 24.51
C ALA A 188 -3.20 -10.59 25.47
N ARG A 189 -4.37 -10.15 24.95
CA ARG A 189 -5.47 -9.61 25.77
C ARG A 189 -6.46 -10.66 26.29
N GLY A 190 -6.23 -11.95 26.00
CA GLY A 190 -7.12 -13.06 26.41
C GLY A 190 -8.41 -13.18 25.60
N GLN A 191 -8.37 -12.78 24.31
CA GLN A 191 -9.50 -12.82 23.36
C GLN A 191 -9.26 -13.79 22.21
#